data_dfb0b2b9e16683c6efe643587076c72d
#
_entry.id   dfb0b2b9e16683c6efe643587076c72d
#
_cell.length_a   1.000
_cell.length_b   1.000
_cell.length_c   1.000
_cell.angle_alpha   90.00
_cell.angle_beta   90.00
_cell.angle_gamma   90.00
#
_symmetry.space_group_name_H-M   'P 1'
#
loop_
_entity.id
_entity.type
_entity.pdbx_description
1 polymer ?
#
loop_
_entity_poly.entity_id
_entity_poly.type
_entity_poly.pdbx_seq_one_letter_code
_entity_poly.pdbx_strand_id
1 'polypeptide(L)'
;MTGEDPYLWLEEVEGERALAWVREQNARSLGQLESDPRFAQLHADALALANSSERLPTGGIFEGYYYNFWQDATHVRGIYRRARLADFARNGDPHWDTVFDVDAVAAAENANWAQRTARPR
;
A
#
# COMPACT_ATOMS: atom_id res chain seq x y z
N MET A 1 1.57 28.97 27.88
CA MET A 1 2.91 28.96 27.24
C MET A 1 2.80 28.13 25.97
N THR A 2 2.58 28.76 24.84
CA THR A 2 2.62 28.13 23.52
C THR A 2 4.11 28.06 23.13
N GLY A 3 4.78 26.97 23.50
CA GLY A 3 6.11 26.68 23.00
C GLY A 3 6.00 26.46 21.51
N GLU A 4 6.73 27.23 20.72
CA GLU A 4 6.86 27.03 19.28
C GLU A 4 7.47 25.64 19.06
N ASP A 5 6.83 24.79 18.24
CA ASP A 5 7.33 23.45 17.96
C ASP A 5 8.65 23.53 17.19
N PRO A 6 9.78 23.10 17.79
CA PRO A 6 11.08 23.19 17.15
C PRO A 6 11.23 22.25 15.92
N TYR A 7 10.26 21.36 15.68
CA TYR A 7 10.27 20.38 14.61
C TYR A 7 9.28 20.68 13.48
N LEU A 8 8.61 21.84 13.49
CA LEU A 8 7.63 22.22 12.46
C LEU A 8 8.18 22.11 11.04
N TRP A 9 9.48 22.33 10.86
CA TRP A 9 10.16 22.17 9.57
C TRP A 9 10.15 20.73 9.00
N LEU A 10 9.87 19.72 9.81
CA LEU A 10 9.69 18.32 9.35
C LEU A 10 8.36 18.09 8.62
N GLU A 11 7.42 19.02 8.73
CA GLU A 11 6.14 18.95 8.01
C GLU A 11 6.29 19.30 6.51
N GLU A 12 7.43 19.86 6.11
CA GLU A 12 7.77 20.13 4.72
C GLU A 12 8.10 18.83 3.97
N VAL A 13 7.08 18.21 3.37
CA VAL A 13 7.17 16.88 2.73
C VAL A 13 8.28 16.83 1.66
N GLU A 14 8.50 17.89 0.91
CA GLU A 14 9.52 18.01 -0.14
C GLU A 14 10.68 18.94 0.26
N GLY A 15 10.69 19.41 1.50
CA GLY A 15 11.71 20.30 2.03
C GLY A 15 13.08 19.63 2.07
N GLU A 16 14.11 20.24 1.46
CA GLU A 16 15.44 19.63 1.36
C GLU A 16 16.05 19.34 2.75
N ARG A 17 15.82 20.22 3.73
CA ARG A 17 16.25 20.03 5.11
C ARG A 17 15.56 18.83 5.77
N ALA A 18 14.24 18.70 5.59
CA ALA A 18 13.47 17.59 6.13
C ALA A 18 13.90 16.25 5.51
N LEU A 19 14.05 16.22 4.18
CA LEU A 19 14.52 15.04 3.46
C LEU A 19 15.96 14.65 3.80
N ALA A 20 16.85 15.62 4.02
CA ALA A 20 18.22 15.35 4.45
C ALA A 20 18.26 14.69 5.84
N TRP A 21 17.48 15.21 6.77
CA TRP A 21 17.35 14.61 8.11
C TRP A 21 16.79 13.19 8.06
N VAL A 22 15.72 12.97 7.27
CA VAL A 22 15.14 11.63 7.07
C VAL A 22 16.17 10.66 6.52
N ARG A 23 16.93 11.06 5.51
CA ARG A 23 18.01 10.22 4.94
C ARG A 23 19.07 9.86 5.97
N GLU A 24 19.46 10.81 6.82
CA GLU A 24 20.43 10.56 7.90
C GLU A 24 19.88 9.57 8.93
N GLN A 25 18.63 9.74 9.38
CA GLN A 25 17.99 8.81 10.32
C GLN A 25 17.82 7.42 9.71
N ASN A 26 17.41 7.35 8.45
CA ASN A 26 17.30 6.08 7.73
C ASN A 26 18.63 5.37 7.61
N ALA A 27 19.72 6.08 7.28
CA ALA A 27 21.05 5.48 7.21
C ALA A 27 21.48 4.85 8.54
N ARG A 28 21.17 5.49 9.68
CA ARG A 28 21.45 4.94 11.02
C ARG A 28 20.60 3.70 11.29
N SER A 29 19.29 3.79 11.06
CA SER A 29 18.36 2.71 11.36
C SER A 29 18.62 1.49 10.48
N LEU A 30 18.78 1.70 9.18
CA LEU A 30 19.07 0.62 8.24
C LEU A 30 20.42 -0.02 8.53
N GLY A 31 21.47 0.78 8.78
CA GLY A 31 22.79 0.24 9.12
C GLY A 31 22.76 -0.65 10.37
N GLN A 32 21.90 -0.33 11.34
CA GLN A 32 21.73 -1.15 12.54
C GLN A 32 20.88 -2.40 12.28
N LEU A 33 19.74 -2.25 11.57
CA LEU A 33 18.79 -3.35 11.33
C LEU A 33 19.33 -4.35 10.30
N GLU A 34 19.91 -3.87 9.20
CA GLU A 34 20.43 -4.71 8.12
C GLU A 34 21.72 -5.46 8.52
N SER A 35 22.40 -5.02 9.59
CA SER A 35 23.54 -5.74 10.15
C SER A 35 23.15 -7.02 10.92
N ASP A 36 21.88 -7.17 11.27
CA ASP A 36 21.40 -8.41 11.90
C ASP A 36 21.32 -9.53 10.84
N PRO A 37 21.97 -10.69 11.07
CA PRO A 37 22.01 -11.79 10.10
C PRO A 37 20.64 -12.36 9.76
N ARG A 38 19.61 -12.11 10.57
CA ARG A 38 18.23 -12.54 10.31
C ARG A 38 17.48 -11.59 9.36
N PHE A 39 17.97 -10.36 9.15
CA PHE A 39 17.26 -9.34 8.39
C PHE A 39 16.94 -9.80 6.97
N ALA A 40 17.93 -10.33 6.25
CA ALA A 40 17.73 -10.74 4.86
C ALA A 40 16.64 -11.81 4.70
N GLN A 41 16.61 -12.80 5.60
CA GLN A 41 15.59 -13.85 5.57
C GLN A 41 14.20 -13.29 5.94
N LEU A 42 14.11 -12.50 7.01
CA LEU A 42 12.86 -11.89 7.44
C LEU A 42 12.27 -10.95 6.36
N HIS A 43 13.14 -10.18 5.69
CA HIS A 43 12.71 -9.33 4.59
C HIS A 43 12.18 -10.15 3.40
N ALA A 44 12.89 -11.22 3.01
CA ALA A 44 12.46 -12.10 1.93
C ALA A 44 11.11 -12.77 2.24
N ASP A 45 10.95 -13.27 3.46
CA ASP A 45 9.69 -13.91 3.91
C ASP A 45 8.53 -12.92 3.94
N ALA A 46 8.75 -11.71 4.45
CA ALA A 46 7.74 -10.66 4.47
C ALA A 46 7.34 -10.23 3.05
N LEU A 47 8.30 -10.10 2.14
CA LEU A 47 8.05 -9.76 0.75
C LEU A 47 7.29 -10.87 0.02
N ALA A 48 7.65 -12.13 0.23
CA ALA A 48 6.94 -13.29 -0.31
C ALA A 48 5.48 -13.32 0.17
N LEU A 49 5.25 -13.07 1.47
CA LEU A 49 3.90 -13.00 2.02
C LEU A 49 3.09 -11.83 1.44
N ALA A 50 3.71 -10.65 1.31
CA ALA A 50 3.06 -9.47 0.76
C ALA A 50 2.65 -9.66 -0.72
N ASN A 51 3.45 -10.40 -1.49
CA ASN A 51 3.19 -10.69 -2.90
C ASN A 51 2.38 -11.98 -3.13
N SER A 52 2.02 -12.70 -2.07
CA SER A 52 1.28 -13.96 -2.21
C SER A 52 -0.10 -13.73 -2.85
N SER A 53 -0.41 -14.53 -3.87
CA SER A 53 -1.74 -14.60 -4.49
C SER A 53 -2.75 -15.43 -3.67
N GLU A 54 -2.27 -16.23 -2.71
CA GLU A 54 -3.10 -17.10 -1.87
C GLU A 54 -3.78 -16.35 -0.71
N ARG A 55 -3.53 -15.05 -0.56
CA ARG A 55 -4.20 -14.24 0.47
C ARG A 55 -5.70 -14.18 0.20
N LEU A 56 -6.49 -14.36 1.26
CA LEU A 56 -7.92 -14.14 1.17
C LEU A 56 -8.23 -12.67 0.87
N PRO A 57 -9.00 -12.38 -0.19
CA PRO A 57 -9.41 -11.02 -0.48
C PRO A 57 -10.38 -10.53 0.61
N THR A 58 -9.96 -9.55 1.40
CA THR A 58 -10.83 -8.88 2.37
C THR A 58 -11.54 -7.70 1.74
N GLY A 59 -12.81 -7.48 2.07
CA GLY A 59 -13.58 -6.41 1.44
C GLY A 59 -14.96 -6.23 2.03
N GLY A 60 -15.85 -5.60 1.26
CA GLY A 60 -17.21 -5.29 1.64
C GLY A 60 -18.24 -5.66 0.58
N ILE A 61 -19.47 -5.92 1.02
CA ILE A 61 -20.60 -6.24 0.14
C ILE A 61 -21.44 -4.97 -0.05
N PHE A 62 -21.74 -4.66 -1.32
CA PHE A 62 -22.66 -3.59 -1.67
C PHE A 62 -23.40 -3.95 -2.96
N GLU A 63 -24.74 -3.81 -2.96
CA GLU A 63 -25.63 -4.06 -4.12
C GLU A 63 -25.35 -5.36 -4.88
N GLY A 64 -25.11 -6.47 -4.17
CA GLY A 64 -24.88 -7.79 -4.77
C GLY A 64 -23.48 -8.02 -5.34
N TYR A 65 -22.57 -7.10 -5.09
CA TYR A 65 -21.15 -7.24 -5.41
C TYR A 65 -20.30 -7.29 -4.15
N TYR A 66 -19.22 -8.03 -4.24
CA TYR A 66 -18.13 -8.03 -3.27
C TYR A 66 -17.01 -7.13 -3.77
N TYR A 67 -16.65 -6.11 -3.01
CA TYR A 67 -15.61 -5.13 -3.34
C TYR A 67 -14.36 -5.43 -2.53
N ASN A 68 -13.21 -5.38 -3.20
CA ASN A 68 -11.91 -5.66 -2.60
C ASN A 68 -10.87 -4.66 -3.11
N PHE A 69 -9.99 -4.20 -2.22
CA PHE A 69 -8.76 -3.53 -2.60
C PHE A 69 -7.63 -4.55 -2.55
N TRP A 70 -6.90 -4.68 -3.64
CA TRP A 70 -5.86 -5.69 -3.81
C TRP A 70 -4.53 -5.06 -4.19
N GLN A 71 -3.45 -5.57 -3.59
CA GLN A 71 -2.06 -5.23 -3.93
C GLN A 71 -1.28 -6.52 -4.12
N ASP A 72 -0.43 -6.54 -5.13
CA ASP A 72 0.49 -7.62 -5.45
C ASP A 72 1.71 -7.07 -6.20
N ALA A 73 2.55 -7.96 -6.74
CA ALA A 73 3.74 -7.56 -7.50
C ALA A 73 3.41 -6.78 -8.80
N THR A 74 2.19 -6.95 -9.34
CA THR A 74 1.72 -6.26 -10.55
C THR A 74 1.04 -4.93 -10.22
N HIS A 75 0.23 -4.93 -9.15
CA HIS A 75 -0.53 -3.77 -8.68
C HIS A 75 0.08 -3.27 -7.37
N VAL A 76 1.25 -2.64 -7.48
CA VAL A 76 2.04 -2.20 -6.30
C VAL A 76 1.32 -1.12 -5.51
N ARG A 77 0.66 -0.18 -6.21
CA ARG A 77 -0.17 0.88 -5.60
C ARG A 77 -1.57 0.39 -5.27
N GLY A 78 -2.01 -0.64 -5.96
CA GLY A 78 -3.24 -1.36 -5.72
C GLY A 78 -4.34 -1.12 -6.75
N ILE A 79 -5.23 -2.08 -6.78
CA ILE A 79 -6.41 -2.10 -7.65
C ILE A 79 -7.68 -2.25 -6.80
N TYR A 80 -8.65 -1.38 -7.00
CA TYR A 80 -9.99 -1.54 -6.45
C TYR A 80 -10.83 -2.30 -7.45
N ARG A 81 -11.30 -3.47 -7.05
CA ARG A 81 -12.00 -4.42 -7.91
C ARG A 81 -13.27 -4.93 -7.26
N ARG A 82 -14.18 -5.47 -8.05
CA ARG A 82 -15.40 -6.09 -7.56
C ARG A 82 -15.70 -7.40 -8.28
N ALA A 83 -16.43 -8.28 -7.63
CA ALA A 83 -16.96 -9.50 -8.22
C ALA A 83 -18.43 -9.65 -7.85
N ARG A 84 -19.22 -10.37 -8.65
CA ARG A 84 -20.58 -10.73 -8.26
C ARG A 84 -20.53 -11.59 -7.00
N LEU A 85 -21.33 -11.24 -6.00
CA LEU A 85 -21.32 -11.97 -4.72
C LEU A 85 -21.61 -13.46 -4.90
N ALA A 86 -22.52 -13.80 -5.83
CA ALA A 86 -22.86 -15.19 -6.14
C ALA A 86 -21.66 -15.98 -6.71
N ASP A 87 -20.80 -15.33 -7.51
CA ASP A 87 -19.62 -15.97 -8.09
C ASP A 87 -18.50 -16.10 -7.04
N PHE A 88 -18.32 -15.05 -6.24
CA PHE A 88 -17.38 -15.06 -5.12
C PHE A 88 -17.68 -16.18 -4.10
N ALA A 89 -18.96 -16.35 -3.75
CA ALA A 89 -19.40 -17.37 -2.79
C ALA A 89 -19.27 -18.80 -3.32
N ARG A 90 -19.28 -19.00 -4.65
CA ARG A 90 -19.29 -20.32 -5.27
C ARG A 90 -17.90 -20.92 -5.45
N ASN A 91 -16.95 -20.11 -5.92
CA ASN A 91 -15.70 -20.65 -6.49
C ASN A 91 -14.41 -20.21 -5.77
N GLY A 92 -14.47 -19.26 -4.83
CA GLY A 92 -13.26 -18.73 -4.18
C GLY A 92 -12.32 -17.92 -5.11
N ASP A 93 -12.46 -18.11 -6.44
CA ASP A 93 -11.73 -17.38 -7.49
C ASP A 93 -12.74 -16.82 -8.50
N PRO A 94 -13.40 -15.72 -8.18
CA PRO A 94 -14.40 -15.09 -9.04
C PRO A 94 -13.77 -14.29 -10.16
N HIS A 95 -14.54 -14.02 -11.23
CA HIS A 95 -14.16 -13.00 -12.19
C HIS A 95 -14.19 -11.61 -11.53
N TRP A 96 -13.04 -10.93 -11.54
CA TRP A 96 -12.89 -9.60 -10.99
C TRP A 96 -13.04 -8.52 -12.06
N ASP A 97 -13.99 -7.61 -11.87
CA ASP A 97 -14.11 -6.38 -12.65
C ASP A 97 -13.26 -5.29 -11.99
N THR A 98 -12.42 -4.62 -12.76
CA THR A 98 -11.67 -3.45 -12.28
C THR A 98 -12.60 -2.26 -12.13
N VAL A 99 -12.64 -1.69 -10.94
CA VAL A 99 -13.35 -0.44 -10.65
C VAL A 99 -12.40 0.75 -10.77
N PHE A 100 -11.18 0.62 -10.22
CA PHE A 100 -10.17 1.67 -10.23
C PHE A 100 -8.78 1.06 -10.07
N ASP A 101 -7.87 1.41 -10.98
CA ASP A 101 -6.47 0.99 -10.96
C ASP A 101 -5.58 2.18 -10.59
N VAL A 102 -5.00 2.14 -9.38
CA VAL A 102 -4.17 3.24 -8.85
C VAL A 102 -2.85 3.34 -9.61
N ASP A 103 -2.26 2.20 -10.02
CA ASP A 103 -1.01 2.18 -10.78
C ASP A 103 -1.20 2.80 -12.17
N ALA A 104 -2.29 2.47 -12.86
CA ALA A 104 -2.61 3.04 -14.16
C ALA A 104 -2.84 4.56 -14.11
N VAL A 105 -3.59 5.05 -13.12
CA VAL A 105 -3.84 6.49 -12.95
C VAL A 105 -2.56 7.22 -12.53
N ALA A 106 -1.78 6.66 -11.62
CA ALA A 106 -0.50 7.25 -11.20
C ALA A 106 0.47 7.39 -12.38
N ALA A 107 0.51 6.39 -13.27
CA ALA A 107 1.33 6.43 -14.48
C ALA A 107 0.82 7.47 -15.50
N ALA A 108 -0.50 7.53 -15.73
CA ALA A 108 -1.10 8.46 -16.69
C ALA A 108 -0.92 9.93 -16.29
N GLU A 109 -0.98 10.22 -14.99
CA GLU A 109 -0.86 11.59 -14.45
C GLU A 109 0.56 11.95 -13.99
N ASN A 110 1.50 11.01 -14.06
CA ASN A 110 2.86 11.13 -13.53
C ASN A 110 2.86 11.62 -12.06
N ALA A 111 1.98 11.05 -11.25
CA ALA A 111 1.74 11.46 -9.87
C ALA A 111 1.90 10.30 -8.89
N ASN A 112 2.32 10.61 -7.66
CA ASN A 112 2.50 9.60 -6.60
C ASN A 112 1.19 9.36 -5.85
N TRP A 113 0.19 8.78 -6.52
CA TRP A 113 -1.09 8.47 -5.92
C TRP A 113 -1.03 7.29 -4.97
N ALA A 114 -1.78 7.39 -3.87
CA ALA A 114 -2.05 6.30 -2.94
C ALA A 114 -3.54 6.33 -2.56
N GLN A 115 -4.15 5.15 -2.49
CA GLN A 115 -5.54 5.05 -2.03
C GLN A 115 -5.59 5.04 -0.51
N ARG A 116 -6.36 5.95 0.07
CA ARG A 116 -6.58 6.00 1.53
C ARG A 116 -7.84 5.24 1.94
N THR A 117 -8.96 5.48 1.27
CA THR A 117 -10.25 4.79 1.49
C THR A 117 -11.09 4.82 0.23
N ALA A 118 -11.82 3.73 -0.05
CA ALA A 118 -12.87 3.69 -1.04
C ALA A 118 -14.11 3.04 -0.44
N ARG A 119 -15.29 3.65 -0.67
CA ARG A 119 -16.59 3.07 -0.32
C ARG A 119 -17.53 3.22 -1.50
N PRO A 120 -18.26 2.16 -1.91
CA PRO A 120 -19.33 2.29 -2.88
C PRO A 120 -20.40 3.25 -2.31
N ARG A 121 -21.00 4.04 -3.16
CA ARG A 121 -22.15 4.87 -2.83
C ARG A 121 -23.37 4.36 -3.58
#